data_cb4f291e84cacaaff1a2caf51e417102
#
_entry.id   cb4f291e84cacaaff1a2caf51e417102
#
_cell.length_a   1.000
_cell.length_b   1.000
_cell.length_c   1.000
_cell.angle_alpha   90.00
_cell.angle_beta   90.00
_cell.angle_gamma   90.00
#
_symmetry.space_group_name_H-M   'P 1'
#
loop_
_entity.id
_entity.type
_entity.pdbx_description
1 polymer ?
#
loop_
_entity_poly.entity_id
_entity_poly.type
_entity_poly.pdbx_seq_one_letter_code
_entity_poly.pdbx_strand_id
1 'polypeptide(L)'
;MRKRILKASFDATGGKAIGTHSLAGKLPVGAIITNVLIDATTTFTSATDAATISVGAQSAGDLVAATAISGSRNIWDAGRHGSLVGNFALDGNALTAVAMADADSATTVKVASTAKALSVAVAVEALTAGVFTIYVEYVY
;
A
#
# COMPACT_ATOMS: atom_id res chain seq x y z
N MET A 1 0.82 23.73 -8.96
CA MET A 1 0.94 22.34 -8.50
C MET A 1 1.18 22.35 -7.00
N ARG A 2 0.39 21.63 -6.26
CA ARG A 2 0.49 21.56 -4.80
C ARG A 2 0.76 20.15 -4.34
N LYS A 3 1.53 20.03 -3.27
CA LYS A 3 1.74 18.78 -2.57
C LYS A 3 0.58 18.55 -1.59
N ARG A 4 0.01 17.36 -1.64
CA ARG A 4 -1.10 16.96 -0.78
C ARG A 4 -0.88 15.55 -0.26
N ILE A 5 -1.60 15.18 0.78
CA ILE A 5 -1.54 13.86 1.39
C ILE A 5 -2.95 13.31 1.49
N LEU A 6 -3.14 12.10 0.98
CA LEU A 6 -4.31 11.29 1.26
C LEU A 6 -3.95 10.33 2.39
N LYS A 7 -4.71 10.39 3.47
CA LYS A 7 -4.59 9.46 4.60
C LYS A 7 -5.77 8.50 4.57
N ALA A 8 -5.50 7.21 4.65
CA ALA A 8 -6.52 6.18 4.70
C ALA A 8 -6.09 5.06 5.64
N SER A 9 -7.05 4.30 6.14
CA SER A 9 -6.79 3.20 7.05
C SER A 9 -7.42 1.92 6.56
N PHE A 10 -6.74 0.80 6.79
CA PHE A 10 -7.23 -0.53 6.55
C PHE A 10 -7.21 -1.32 7.85
N ASP A 11 -8.38 -1.79 8.27
CA ASP A 11 -8.57 -2.49 9.53
C ASP A 11 -9.07 -3.90 9.26
N ALA A 12 -8.23 -4.88 9.55
CA ALA A 12 -8.57 -6.29 9.42
C ALA A 12 -8.91 -6.94 10.79
N THR A 13 -9.15 -6.13 11.83
CA THR A 13 -9.58 -6.64 13.13
C THR A 13 -10.89 -7.42 12.98
N GLY A 14 -10.91 -8.65 13.47
CA GLY A 14 -12.05 -9.53 13.32
C GLY A 14 -12.13 -10.25 11.97
N GLY A 15 -11.15 -10.04 11.12
CA GLY A 15 -10.99 -10.74 9.85
C GLY A 15 -11.27 -9.88 8.63
N LYS A 16 -10.59 -10.21 7.54
CA LYS A 16 -10.81 -9.64 6.19
C LYS A 16 -10.69 -10.75 5.16
N ALA A 17 -11.72 -10.88 4.34
CA ALA A 17 -11.78 -11.91 3.32
C ALA A 17 -10.76 -11.64 2.18
N ILE A 18 -10.39 -12.69 1.48
CA ILE A 18 -9.70 -12.59 0.19
C ILE A 18 -10.54 -11.73 -0.75
N GLY A 19 -9.90 -10.83 -1.44
CA GLY A 19 -10.53 -9.93 -2.40
C GLY A 19 -9.96 -8.51 -2.32
N THR A 20 -10.61 -7.62 -3.04
CA THR A 20 -10.22 -6.21 -3.10
C THR A 20 -11.13 -5.38 -2.21
N HIS A 21 -10.52 -4.57 -1.37
CA HIS A 21 -11.20 -3.70 -0.42
C HIS A 21 -10.83 -2.25 -0.71
N SER A 22 -11.83 -1.39 -0.91
CA SER A 22 -11.61 0.03 -1.14
C SER A 22 -11.45 0.78 0.17
N LEU A 23 -10.51 1.71 0.21
CA LEU A 23 -10.32 2.60 1.35
C LEU A 23 -11.10 3.90 1.16
N ALA A 24 -11.32 4.63 2.26
CA ALA A 24 -12.00 5.91 2.22
C ALA A 24 -11.13 6.98 1.56
N GLY A 25 -11.79 7.94 0.92
CA GLY A 25 -11.11 9.04 0.22
C GLY A 25 -10.71 8.67 -1.20
N LYS A 26 -10.42 9.67 -1.99
CA LYS A 26 -10.06 9.50 -3.40
C LYS A 26 -8.95 10.44 -3.81
N LEU A 27 -8.07 9.95 -4.64
CA LEU A 27 -7.09 10.75 -5.35
C LEU A 27 -7.77 11.41 -6.55
N PRO A 28 -7.59 12.72 -6.77
CA PRO A 28 -8.19 13.41 -7.91
C PRO A 28 -7.54 13.00 -9.23
N VAL A 29 -8.27 13.19 -10.30
CA VAL A 29 -7.72 13.03 -11.65
C VAL A 29 -6.53 13.96 -11.84
N GLY A 30 -5.47 13.44 -12.42
CA GLY A 30 -4.24 14.21 -12.62
C GLY A 30 -3.26 14.15 -11.45
N ALA A 31 -3.65 13.60 -10.32
CA ALA A 31 -2.74 13.41 -9.18
C ALA A 31 -1.56 12.52 -9.58
N ILE A 32 -0.37 12.97 -9.26
CA ILE A 32 0.87 12.22 -9.47
C ILE A 32 1.40 11.84 -8.08
N ILE A 33 1.50 10.56 -7.82
CA ILE A 33 1.92 10.04 -6.51
C ILE A 33 3.44 10.15 -6.42
N THR A 34 3.92 10.79 -5.36
CA THR A 34 5.34 11.05 -5.14
C THR A 34 5.93 10.24 -3.99
N ASN A 35 5.12 9.80 -3.05
CA ASN A 35 5.60 9.04 -1.91
C ASN A 35 4.46 8.24 -1.27
N VAL A 36 4.83 7.12 -0.64
CA VAL A 36 3.90 6.27 0.12
C VAL A 36 4.55 5.91 1.45
N LEU A 37 3.81 6.13 2.54
CA LEU A 37 4.21 5.71 3.87
C LEU A 37 3.11 4.83 4.46
N ILE A 38 3.49 3.69 5.02
CA ILE A 38 2.60 2.80 5.75
C ILE A 38 3.00 2.78 7.21
N ASP A 39 2.04 3.05 8.08
CA ASP A 39 2.17 2.89 9.51
C ASP A 39 1.30 1.70 9.93
N ALA A 40 1.92 0.54 10.07
CA ALA A 40 1.25 -0.65 10.57
C ALA A 40 1.20 -0.59 12.10
N THR A 41 0.02 -0.38 12.64
CA THR A 41 -0.17 -0.27 14.10
C THR A 41 -0.39 -1.63 14.75
N THR A 42 -0.87 -2.61 13.99
CA THR A 42 -1.03 -3.99 14.41
C THR A 42 -0.50 -4.90 13.32
N THR A 43 0.37 -5.82 13.66
CA THR A 43 0.94 -6.80 12.73
C THR A 43 -0.18 -7.61 12.07
N PHE A 44 -0.08 -7.81 10.76
CA PHE A 44 -1.04 -8.60 10.02
C PHE A 44 -0.80 -10.09 10.24
N THR A 45 -1.88 -10.81 10.41
CA THR A 45 -1.87 -12.26 10.63
C THR A 45 -2.91 -12.94 9.76
N SER A 46 -2.68 -14.20 9.46
CA SER A 46 -3.64 -15.10 8.83
C SER A 46 -3.47 -16.51 9.41
N ALA A 47 -4.31 -17.45 9.04
CA ALA A 47 -4.37 -18.75 9.69
C ALA A 47 -3.03 -19.52 9.65
N THR A 48 -2.31 -19.45 8.51
CA THR A 48 -1.00 -20.08 8.36
C THR A 48 0.09 -19.10 7.97
N ASP A 49 -0.15 -17.81 8.09
CA ASP A 49 0.76 -16.73 7.73
C ASP A 49 1.09 -16.69 6.22
N ALA A 50 0.18 -17.22 5.40
CA ALA A 50 0.41 -17.30 3.96
C ALA A 50 -0.23 -16.17 3.17
N ALA A 51 -0.99 -15.28 3.80
CA ALA A 51 -1.67 -14.19 3.10
C ALA A 51 -0.67 -13.24 2.44
N THR A 52 -1.10 -12.65 1.34
CA THR A 52 -0.40 -11.55 0.69
C THR A 52 -1.28 -10.31 0.66
N ILE A 53 -0.67 -9.15 0.73
CA ILE A 53 -1.37 -7.87 0.68
C ILE A 53 -0.70 -7.00 -0.38
N SER A 54 -1.50 -6.30 -1.16
CA SER A 54 -1.06 -5.28 -2.09
C SER A 54 -1.90 -4.02 -1.95
N VAL A 55 -1.36 -2.88 -2.35
CA VAL A 55 -2.08 -1.61 -2.35
C VAL A 55 -1.93 -0.98 -3.72
N GLY A 56 -3.03 -0.52 -4.27
CA GLY A 56 -3.05 0.12 -5.57
C GLY A 56 -3.94 1.35 -5.63
N ALA A 57 -3.72 2.16 -6.65
CA ALA A 57 -4.54 3.33 -6.97
C ALA A 57 -5.16 3.20 -8.36
N GLN A 58 -4.36 3.17 -9.41
CA GLN A 58 -4.81 2.99 -10.80
C GLN A 58 -5.05 1.53 -11.14
N SER A 59 -4.16 0.68 -10.68
CA SER A 59 -4.22 -0.77 -10.86
C SER A 59 -3.77 -1.49 -9.59
N ALA A 60 -4.08 -2.77 -9.50
CA ALA A 60 -3.71 -3.56 -8.33
C ALA A 60 -2.20 -3.58 -8.13
N GLY A 61 -1.77 -3.26 -6.92
CA GLY A 61 -0.37 -3.36 -6.53
C GLY A 61 0.57 -2.32 -7.16
N ASP A 62 0.04 -1.26 -7.75
CA ASP A 62 0.88 -0.23 -8.36
C ASP A 62 1.54 0.71 -7.35
N LEU A 63 1.11 0.72 -6.11
CA LEU A 63 1.77 1.44 -5.01
C LEU A 63 2.62 0.51 -4.15
N VAL A 64 2.06 -0.61 -3.75
CA VAL A 64 2.75 -1.65 -3.00
C VAL A 64 2.43 -2.98 -3.65
N ALA A 65 3.45 -3.63 -4.21
CA ALA A 65 3.30 -4.94 -4.83
C ALA A 65 2.82 -5.98 -3.81
N ALA A 66 2.16 -7.01 -4.29
CA ALA A 66 1.73 -8.12 -3.46
C ALA A 66 2.93 -8.70 -2.70
N THR A 67 2.88 -8.63 -1.39
CA THR A 67 3.95 -9.06 -0.50
C THR A 67 3.36 -9.94 0.58
N ALA A 68 4.03 -11.05 0.88
CA ALA A 68 3.61 -11.96 1.93
C ALA A 68 3.71 -11.31 3.31
N ILE A 69 2.78 -11.64 4.19
CA ILE A 69 2.82 -11.19 5.57
C ILE A 69 3.77 -12.03 6.43
N SER A 70 4.21 -13.17 5.91
CA SER A 70 5.14 -14.08 6.59
C SER A 70 6.55 -13.50 6.67
N GLY A 71 7.29 -13.99 7.63
CA GLY A 71 8.66 -13.52 7.89
C GLY A 71 8.69 -12.33 8.84
N SER A 72 9.82 -12.19 9.50
CA SER A 72 10.04 -11.07 10.43
C SER A 72 10.49 -9.81 9.67
N ARG A 73 10.11 -8.67 10.19
CA ARG A 73 10.55 -7.36 9.69
C ARG A 73 10.08 -7.07 8.26
N ASN A 74 8.87 -7.50 7.92
CA ASN A 74 8.28 -7.12 6.65
C ASN A 74 7.39 -5.87 6.81
N ILE A 75 6.91 -5.34 5.68
CA ILE A 75 6.14 -4.09 5.67
C ILE A 75 4.77 -4.21 6.35
N TRP A 76 4.31 -5.42 6.61
CA TRP A 76 3.04 -5.69 7.27
C TRP A 76 3.19 -5.98 8.77
N ASP A 77 4.41 -5.96 9.27
CA ASP A 77 4.67 -5.99 10.71
C ASP A 77 4.47 -4.62 11.31
N ALA A 78 4.07 -4.58 12.57
CA ALA A 78 3.88 -3.32 13.28
C ALA A 78 5.14 -2.45 13.18
N GLY A 79 4.98 -1.20 12.74
CA GLY A 79 6.06 -0.27 12.48
C GLY A 79 5.73 0.67 11.32
N ARG A 80 6.69 1.53 11.02
CA ARG A 80 6.57 2.49 9.92
C ARG A 80 7.46 2.08 8.77
N HIS A 81 6.86 2.03 7.59
CA HIS A 81 7.52 1.58 6.38
C HIS A 81 7.31 2.61 5.29
N GLY A 82 8.38 3.15 4.75
CA GLY A 82 8.32 4.17 3.71
C GLY A 82 8.82 3.64 2.38
N SER A 83 8.11 4.00 1.33
CA SER A 83 8.59 3.84 -0.03
C SER A 83 8.90 5.21 -0.57
N LEU A 84 10.15 5.43 -0.83
CA LEU A 84 10.58 6.58 -1.58
C LEU A 84 10.96 6.15 -2.98
N VAL A 85 10.92 7.09 -3.88
CA VAL A 85 11.61 6.92 -5.14
C VAL A 85 13.08 6.66 -4.80
N GLY A 86 13.56 5.46 -5.06
CA GLY A 86 14.93 5.13 -4.76
C GLY A 86 15.17 4.24 -3.55
N ASN A 87 14.19 3.47 -3.18
CA ASN A 87 14.46 2.30 -2.35
C ASN A 87 14.92 2.63 -0.92
N PHE A 88 14.08 3.27 -0.18
CA PHE A 88 14.38 3.65 1.18
C PHE A 88 13.88 2.61 2.18
N ALA A 89 14.78 2.07 2.99
CA ALA A 89 14.45 1.12 4.04
C ALA A 89 14.48 1.78 5.41
N LEU A 90 13.40 1.65 6.17
CA LEU A 90 13.32 2.21 7.53
C LEU A 90 13.80 1.25 8.60
N ASP A 91 13.66 -0.03 8.37
CA ASP A 91 13.93 -1.08 9.35
C ASP A 91 14.65 -2.28 8.74
N GLY A 92 15.38 -2.07 7.65
CA GLY A 92 16.02 -3.14 6.90
C GLY A 92 15.12 -3.77 5.84
N ASN A 93 13.85 -3.39 5.78
CA ASN A 93 12.92 -3.82 4.75
C ASN A 93 12.43 -2.59 3.97
N ALA A 94 12.81 -2.50 2.72
CA ALA A 94 12.28 -1.48 1.84
C ALA A 94 10.86 -1.84 1.41
N LEU A 95 9.97 -0.86 1.34
CA LEU A 95 8.75 -1.02 0.57
C LEU A 95 9.15 -1.25 -0.88
N THR A 96 8.75 -2.38 -1.41
CA THR A 96 8.91 -2.64 -2.84
C THR A 96 7.83 -1.87 -3.58
N ALA A 97 8.10 -0.64 -3.89
CA ALA A 97 7.21 0.15 -4.71
C ALA A 97 7.44 -0.24 -6.16
N VAL A 98 6.67 -1.18 -6.64
CA VAL A 98 6.78 -1.65 -8.01
C VAL A 98 6.57 -0.52 -9.01
N ALA A 99 5.66 0.37 -8.73
CA ALA A 99 5.40 1.52 -9.59
C ALA A 99 6.57 2.49 -9.66
N MET A 100 7.47 2.45 -8.70
CA MET A 100 8.66 3.32 -8.67
C MET A 100 9.92 2.61 -9.13
N ALA A 101 9.84 1.32 -9.37
CA ALA A 101 10.95 0.50 -9.81
C ALA A 101 10.83 0.10 -11.28
N ASP A 102 9.86 0.63 -11.97
CA ASP A 102 9.63 0.30 -13.37
C ASP A 102 10.76 0.86 -14.22
N ALA A 103 11.51 -0.04 -14.81
CA ALA A 103 12.63 0.30 -15.67
C ALA A 103 12.22 1.01 -16.97
N ASP A 104 10.94 0.99 -17.28
CA ASP A 104 10.42 1.56 -18.50
C ASP A 104 9.94 3.02 -18.32
N SER A 105 10.51 3.71 -17.37
CA SER A 105 10.28 5.12 -17.11
C SER A 105 8.88 5.52 -16.65
N ALA A 106 7.91 4.64 -16.70
CA ALA A 106 6.60 4.88 -16.11
C ALA A 106 6.64 4.64 -14.60
N THR A 107 7.61 5.25 -13.95
CA THR A 107 7.93 5.01 -12.53
C THR A 107 6.99 5.72 -11.59
N THR A 108 6.07 6.51 -12.11
CA THR A 108 5.19 7.34 -11.30
C THR A 108 3.75 7.00 -11.60
N VAL A 109 2.97 6.75 -10.55
CA VAL A 109 1.54 6.50 -10.70
C VAL A 109 0.83 7.84 -10.86
N LYS A 110 0.08 7.95 -11.95
CA LYS A 110 -0.76 9.11 -12.23
C LYS A 110 -2.21 8.68 -12.38
N VAL A 111 -3.11 9.36 -11.70
CA VAL A 111 -4.55 9.11 -11.81
C VAL A 111 -5.05 9.67 -13.15
N ALA A 112 -5.38 8.78 -14.09
CA ALA A 112 -5.55 9.13 -15.49
C ALA A 112 -6.92 9.70 -15.86
N SER A 113 -8.00 9.02 -15.49
CA SER A 113 -9.31 9.33 -16.09
C SER A 113 -10.42 9.65 -15.11
N THR A 114 -10.41 9.01 -13.95
CA THR A 114 -11.43 9.21 -12.90
C THR A 114 -10.75 9.24 -11.54
N ALA A 115 -11.34 9.96 -10.58
CA ALA A 115 -10.84 9.95 -9.21
C ALA A 115 -10.81 8.51 -8.66
N LYS A 116 -9.72 8.15 -8.01
CA LYS A 116 -9.47 6.77 -7.56
C LYS A 116 -9.39 6.68 -6.04
N ALA A 117 -10.17 5.75 -5.48
CA ALA A 117 -9.92 5.28 -4.12
C ALA A 117 -8.72 4.34 -4.11
N LEU A 118 -7.99 4.33 -3.01
CA LEU A 118 -6.98 3.31 -2.79
C LEU A 118 -7.66 1.95 -2.61
N SER A 119 -7.07 0.90 -3.13
CA SER A 119 -7.56 -0.46 -2.97
C SER A 119 -6.51 -1.33 -2.31
N VAL A 120 -6.97 -2.19 -1.41
CA VAL A 120 -6.15 -3.21 -0.75
C VAL A 120 -6.62 -4.57 -1.26
N ALA A 121 -5.72 -5.33 -1.84
CA ALA A 121 -6.01 -6.68 -2.27
C ALA A 121 -5.41 -7.69 -1.30
N VAL A 122 -6.27 -8.54 -0.75
CA VAL A 122 -5.89 -9.67 0.11
C VAL A 122 -5.97 -10.93 -0.73
N ALA A 123 -4.91 -11.70 -0.78
CA ALA A 123 -4.84 -12.91 -1.57
C ALA A 123 -4.25 -14.08 -0.78
N VAL A 124 -4.40 -15.27 -1.33
CA VAL A 124 -3.92 -16.55 -0.81
C VAL A 124 -4.70 -17.01 0.42
N GLU A 125 -4.81 -16.16 1.42
CA GLU A 125 -5.46 -16.52 2.69
C GLU A 125 -6.16 -15.29 3.27
N ALA A 126 -7.30 -15.48 3.91
CA ALA A 126 -8.00 -14.40 4.58
C ALA A 126 -7.19 -13.90 5.79
N LEU A 127 -7.19 -12.60 6.01
CA LEU A 127 -6.56 -12.01 7.19
C LEU A 127 -7.40 -12.27 8.43
N THR A 128 -6.72 -12.47 9.55
CA THR A 128 -7.36 -12.63 10.87
C THR A 128 -7.20 -11.41 11.74
N ALA A 129 -6.17 -10.62 11.53
CA ALA A 129 -5.93 -9.37 12.24
C ALA A 129 -4.97 -8.48 11.45
N GLY A 130 -4.81 -7.26 11.89
CA GLY A 130 -3.88 -6.29 11.36
C GLY A 130 -4.55 -4.96 11.09
N VAL A 131 -3.80 -3.89 11.27
CA VAL A 131 -4.26 -2.52 11.00
C VAL A 131 -3.11 -1.73 10.44
N PHE A 132 -3.33 -1.00 9.36
CA PHE A 132 -2.38 0.02 8.91
C PHE A 132 -3.11 1.32 8.57
N THR A 133 -2.36 2.39 8.66
CA THR A 133 -2.69 3.68 8.06
C THR A 133 -1.71 3.94 6.94
N ILE A 134 -2.21 4.34 5.79
CA ILE A 134 -1.38 4.70 4.64
C ILE A 134 -1.47 6.20 4.39
N TYR A 135 -0.34 6.79 4.10
CA TYR A 135 -0.21 8.19 3.71
C TYR A 135 0.34 8.22 2.29
N VAL A 136 -0.46 8.71 1.37
CA VAL A 136 -0.05 8.84 -0.03
C VAL A 136 0.17 10.31 -0.32
N GLU A 137 1.42 10.67 -0.56
CA GLU A 137 1.78 12.02 -0.99
C GLU A 137 1.62 12.13 -2.49
N TYR A 138 0.98 13.18 -2.92
CA TYR A 138 0.79 13.44 -4.35
C TYR A 138 0.85 14.93 -4.65
N VAL A 139 1.18 15.24 -5.87
CA VAL A 139 1.11 16.59 -6.42
C VAL A 139 -0.06 16.70 -7.38
N TYR A 140 -0.67 17.89 -7.37
CA TYR A 140 -1.90 18.07 -8.10
C TYR A 140 -2.06 19.53 -8.54
#